data_6a42dadc83641cf32c19c32530d7c0fd
#
_entry.id   6a42dadc83641cf32c19c32530d7c0fd
#
_cell.length_a   1.000
_cell.length_b   1.000
_cell.length_c   1.000
_cell.angle_alpha   90.00
_cell.angle_beta   90.00
_cell.angle_gamma   90.00
#
_symmetry.space_group_name_H-M   'P 1'
#
loop_
_entity.id
_entity.type
_entity.pdbx_description
1 polymer ?
#
loop_
_entity_poly.entity_id
_entity_poly.type
_entity_poly.pdbx_seq_one_letter_code
_entity_poly.pdbx_strand_id
1 'polypeptide(L)'
;MVEANRASYLAAKAELKKTTLGTGTYDALHAMDYMVFGYLQQAQDKEAKILADEIAAIQKLNVENFVAAYSFAAIPSRLALEQRDWKKAAELKLSPSDLAWDKFPQAEAILVFSRSLGAAHTGTVQAARKDVERLHTLKDKMTTAKMGYWAGQTDFQIKAVEAWIALAEKRNDDAVRLMRAAAESEEASDKHPVTPGNVVPCRELLGEMLMALNQPAQALAEFERSLIRDPNRFWGIFGAARAAEASGNGRAARDYYAKLQTLTADRDTERPELAHAKAFLTMR
;
A
#
# COMPACT_ATOMS: atom_id res chain seq x y z
N MET A 1 13.38 -9.80 -7.35
CA MET A 1 12.01 -9.48 -7.80
C MET A 1 11.99 -8.37 -8.85
N VAL A 2 12.53 -7.17 -8.59
CA VAL A 2 12.54 -6.04 -9.54
C VAL A 2 13.16 -6.43 -10.89
N GLU A 3 14.34 -7.01 -10.93
CA GLU A 3 15.05 -7.40 -12.16
C GLU A 3 14.23 -8.37 -13.04
N ALA A 4 13.62 -9.40 -12.43
CA ALA A 4 12.79 -10.36 -13.16
C ALA A 4 11.55 -9.68 -13.79
N ASN A 5 10.90 -8.79 -13.05
CA ASN A 5 9.74 -8.06 -13.55
C ASN A 5 10.16 -7.02 -14.61
N ARG A 6 11.34 -6.40 -14.50
CA ARG A 6 11.88 -5.51 -15.52
C ARG A 6 12.10 -6.23 -16.85
N ALA A 7 12.63 -7.44 -16.81
CA ALA A 7 12.80 -8.25 -18.02
C ALA A 7 11.44 -8.59 -18.67
N SER A 8 10.45 -8.98 -17.87
CA SER A 8 9.08 -9.24 -18.34
C SER A 8 8.42 -7.99 -18.94
N TYR A 9 8.54 -6.85 -18.27
CA TYR A 9 8.04 -5.56 -18.74
C TYR A 9 8.64 -5.17 -20.10
N LEU A 10 9.97 -5.29 -20.24
CA LEU A 10 10.65 -4.96 -21.50
C LEU A 10 10.24 -5.89 -22.65
N ALA A 11 10.08 -7.19 -22.38
CA ALA A 11 9.59 -8.16 -23.35
C ALA A 11 8.17 -7.83 -23.80
N ALA A 12 7.26 -7.54 -22.88
CA ALA A 12 5.87 -7.16 -23.18
C ALA A 12 5.80 -5.87 -24.02
N LYS A 13 6.62 -4.86 -23.70
CA LYS A 13 6.71 -3.63 -24.52
C LYS A 13 7.29 -3.85 -25.89
N ALA A 14 8.24 -4.74 -26.04
CA ALA A 14 8.82 -5.08 -27.35
C ALA A 14 7.78 -5.77 -28.25
N GLU A 15 6.94 -6.64 -27.66
CA GLU A 15 5.85 -7.29 -28.39
C GLU A 15 4.75 -6.31 -28.79
N LEU A 16 4.40 -5.37 -27.92
CA LEU A 16 3.41 -4.33 -28.22
C LEU A 16 3.82 -3.48 -29.43
N LYS A 17 5.11 -3.14 -29.55
CA LYS A 17 5.63 -2.37 -30.69
C LYS A 17 5.44 -3.08 -32.03
N LYS A 18 5.39 -4.42 -32.03
CA LYS A 18 5.17 -5.22 -33.26
C LYS A 18 3.70 -5.26 -33.67
N THR A 19 2.79 -5.08 -32.72
CA THR A 19 1.36 -5.35 -32.96
C THR A 19 0.53 -4.12 -33.32
N THR A 20 1.05 -2.92 -33.30
CA THR A 20 0.29 -1.65 -33.54
C THR A 20 -0.96 -1.49 -32.65
N LEU A 21 -1.22 -2.43 -31.76
CA LEU A 21 -2.35 -2.44 -30.84
C LEU A 21 -2.02 -1.60 -29.61
N GLY A 22 -2.81 -0.59 -29.39
CA GLY A 22 -2.96 0.15 -28.15
C GLY A 22 -1.68 0.54 -27.38
N THR A 23 -1.84 1.16 -26.28
CA THR A 23 -0.76 1.73 -25.48
C THR A 23 -0.37 0.89 -24.26
N GLY A 24 -1.09 -0.20 -23.96
CA GLY A 24 -0.79 -1.05 -22.81
C GLY A 24 -1.21 -2.51 -23.00
N THR A 25 -0.42 -3.42 -22.43
CA THR A 25 -0.75 -4.83 -22.28
C THR A 25 -0.83 -5.19 -20.80
N TYR A 26 -1.69 -6.15 -20.45
CA TYR A 26 -1.84 -6.59 -19.07
C TYR A 26 -0.54 -7.19 -18.49
N ASP A 27 0.31 -7.83 -19.33
CA ASP A 27 1.59 -8.39 -18.90
C ASP A 27 2.57 -7.28 -18.45
N ALA A 28 2.66 -6.19 -19.23
CA ALA A 28 3.47 -5.04 -18.87
C ALA A 28 2.95 -4.39 -17.57
N LEU A 29 1.64 -4.21 -17.45
CA LEU A 29 1.01 -3.61 -16.27
C LEU A 29 1.21 -4.45 -15.01
N HIS A 30 1.11 -5.78 -15.13
CA HIS A 30 1.39 -6.69 -14.04
C HIS A 30 2.84 -6.57 -13.54
N ALA A 31 3.79 -6.58 -14.46
CA ALA A 31 5.20 -6.40 -14.14
C ALA A 31 5.48 -5.02 -13.49
N MET A 32 4.81 -3.96 -13.98
CA MET A 32 4.93 -2.60 -13.42
C MET A 32 4.46 -2.55 -11.96
N ASP A 33 3.35 -3.21 -11.56
CA ASP A 33 2.90 -3.21 -10.16
C ASP A 33 3.96 -3.82 -9.23
N TYR A 34 4.59 -4.94 -9.63
CA TYR A 34 5.67 -5.55 -8.86
C TYR A 34 6.93 -4.67 -8.81
N MET A 35 7.28 -4.00 -9.91
CA MET A 35 8.43 -3.09 -9.95
C MET A 35 8.19 -1.88 -9.05
N VAL A 36 7.02 -1.24 -9.16
CA VAL A 36 6.66 -0.10 -8.30
C VAL A 36 6.69 -0.50 -6.82
N PHE A 37 6.10 -1.64 -6.46
CA PHE A 37 6.20 -2.16 -5.10
C PHE A 37 7.67 -2.29 -4.66
N GLY A 38 8.51 -2.94 -5.47
CA GLY A 38 9.92 -3.17 -5.13
C GLY A 38 10.73 -1.89 -5.01
N TYR A 39 10.56 -0.96 -5.94
CA TYR A 39 11.23 0.35 -5.92
C TYR A 39 10.87 1.16 -4.67
N LEU A 40 9.59 1.20 -4.32
CA LEU A 40 9.13 1.93 -3.14
C LEU A 40 9.69 1.35 -1.82
N GLN A 41 9.87 0.01 -1.74
CA GLN A 41 10.52 -0.58 -0.57
C GLN A 41 12.01 -0.23 -0.47
N GLN A 42 12.67 0.06 -1.58
CA GLN A 42 14.08 0.42 -1.67
C GLN A 42 14.32 1.94 -1.65
N ALA A 43 13.28 2.76 -1.44
CA ALA A 43 13.33 4.21 -1.54
C ALA A 43 13.84 4.70 -2.93
N GLN A 44 13.52 3.94 -3.98
CA GLN A 44 13.73 4.32 -5.37
C GLN A 44 12.47 5.01 -5.92
N ASP A 45 12.14 6.16 -5.32
CA ASP A 45 10.88 6.86 -5.59
C ASP A 45 10.81 7.45 -7.00
N LYS A 46 11.95 7.82 -7.59
CA LYS A 46 12.01 8.32 -8.97
C LYS A 46 11.69 7.22 -9.96
N GLU A 47 12.28 6.04 -9.78
CA GLU A 47 11.98 4.87 -10.61
C GLU A 47 10.50 4.46 -10.50
N ALA A 48 9.96 4.44 -9.27
CA ALA A 48 8.55 4.15 -9.04
C ALA A 48 7.64 5.20 -9.72
N LYS A 49 8.02 6.48 -9.65
CA LYS A 49 7.26 7.57 -10.29
C LYS A 49 7.27 7.47 -11.80
N ILE A 50 8.39 7.13 -12.43
CA ILE A 50 8.47 6.94 -13.89
C ILE A 50 7.41 5.91 -14.35
N LEU A 51 7.29 4.78 -13.66
CA LEU A 51 6.29 3.77 -13.99
C LEU A 51 4.85 4.24 -13.70
N ALA A 52 4.65 4.98 -12.61
CA ALA A 52 3.34 5.56 -12.30
C ALA A 52 2.91 6.62 -13.32
N ASP A 53 3.84 7.42 -13.85
CA ASP A 53 3.55 8.37 -14.91
C ASP A 53 3.27 7.65 -16.25
N GLU A 54 3.97 6.54 -16.52
CA GLU A 54 3.72 5.73 -17.71
C GLU A 54 2.32 5.10 -17.68
N ILE A 55 1.92 4.48 -16.56
CA ILE A 55 0.58 3.90 -16.47
C ILE A 55 -0.52 4.97 -16.57
N ALA A 56 -0.30 6.15 -15.98
CA ALA A 56 -1.24 7.27 -16.07
C ALA A 56 -1.43 7.79 -17.50
N ALA A 57 -0.44 7.61 -18.38
CA ALA A 57 -0.51 7.99 -19.79
C ALA A 57 -1.24 6.96 -20.67
N ILE A 58 -1.51 5.75 -20.16
CA ILE A 58 -2.21 4.71 -20.91
C ILE A 58 -3.70 5.06 -20.98
N GLN A 59 -4.22 5.22 -22.21
CA GLN A 59 -5.61 5.54 -22.46
C GLN A 59 -6.41 4.34 -23.00
N LYS A 60 -5.72 3.33 -23.56
CA LYS A 60 -6.36 2.18 -24.18
C LYS A 60 -5.59 0.92 -23.87
N LEU A 61 -6.31 -0.16 -23.65
CA LEU A 61 -5.76 -1.52 -23.46
C LEU A 61 -6.05 -2.39 -24.68
N ASN A 62 -5.16 -3.34 -24.97
CA ASN A 62 -5.41 -4.40 -25.91
C ASN A 62 -6.51 -5.37 -25.42
N VAL A 63 -6.51 -5.67 -24.11
CA VAL A 63 -7.51 -6.52 -23.45
C VAL A 63 -7.80 -5.96 -22.07
N GLU A 64 -9.07 -5.67 -21.78
CA GLU A 64 -9.52 -5.37 -20.44
C GLU A 64 -9.65 -6.66 -19.62
N ASN A 65 -8.89 -6.74 -18.55
CA ASN A 65 -8.96 -7.85 -17.59
C ASN A 65 -8.67 -7.39 -16.17
N PHE A 66 -8.85 -8.30 -15.21
CA PHE A 66 -8.60 -8.02 -13.80
C PHE A 66 -7.18 -7.52 -13.52
N VAL A 67 -6.16 -8.11 -14.13
CA VAL A 67 -4.75 -7.75 -13.86
C VAL A 67 -4.46 -6.30 -14.26
N ALA A 68 -4.98 -5.88 -15.43
CA ALA A 68 -4.86 -4.50 -15.89
C ALA A 68 -5.62 -3.54 -14.95
N ALA A 69 -6.88 -3.81 -14.64
CA ALA A 69 -7.67 -2.99 -13.73
C ALA A 69 -7.02 -2.88 -12.33
N TYR A 70 -6.49 -3.99 -11.82
CA TYR A 70 -5.75 -4.02 -10.56
C TYR A 70 -4.54 -3.09 -10.60
N SER A 71 -3.72 -3.15 -11.64
CA SER A 71 -2.51 -2.34 -11.77
C SER A 71 -2.83 -0.85 -11.85
N PHE A 72 -3.89 -0.45 -12.57
CA PHE A 72 -4.37 0.92 -12.63
C PHE A 72 -4.83 1.46 -11.26
N ALA A 73 -5.40 0.61 -10.42
CA ALA A 73 -5.77 0.98 -9.05
C ALA A 73 -4.58 0.94 -8.08
N ALA A 74 -3.79 -0.13 -8.14
CA ALA A 74 -2.75 -0.41 -7.15
C ALA A 74 -1.52 0.51 -7.29
N ILE A 75 -1.04 0.78 -8.50
CA ILE A 75 0.19 1.57 -8.71
C ILE A 75 0.06 2.99 -8.13
N PRO A 76 -0.96 3.80 -8.48
CA PRO A 76 -1.10 5.12 -7.89
C PRO A 76 -1.39 5.06 -6.38
N SER A 77 -2.11 4.04 -5.91
CA SER A 77 -2.36 3.81 -4.49
C SER A 77 -1.07 3.53 -3.72
N ARG A 78 -0.23 2.60 -4.23
CA ARG A 78 1.08 2.30 -3.61
C ARG A 78 1.96 3.54 -3.55
N LEU A 79 2.05 4.30 -4.66
CA LEU A 79 2.89 5.50 -4.69
C LEU A 79 2.48 6.50 -3.61
N ALA A 80 1.19 6.80 -3.49
CA ALA A 80 0.69 7.75 -2.50
C ALA A 80 0.85 7.22 -1.05
N LEU A 81 0.48 5.96 -0.81
CA LEU A 81 0.50 5.38 0.54
C LEU A 81 1.92 5.11 1.05
N GLU A 82 2.84 4.63 0.19
CA GLU A 82 4.24 4.38 0.59
C GLU A 82 5.02 5.68 0.82
N GLN A 83 4.66 6.76 0.16
CA GLN A 83 5.22 8.08 0.41
C GLN A 83 4.54 8.80 1.59
N ARG A 84 3.52 8.20 2.22
CA ARG A 84 2.67 8.84 3.24
C ARG A 84 2.10 10.20 2.76
N ASP A 85 1.93 10.36 1.44
CA ASP A 85 1.26 11.52 0.87
C ASP A 85 -0.27 11.36 0.97
N TRP A 86 -0.75 11.54 2.20
CA TRP A 86 -2.17 11.37 2.53
C TRP A 86 -3.08 12.30 1.74
N LYS A 87 -2.59 13.49 1.39
CA LYS A 87 -3.35 14.44 0.56
C LYS A 87 -3.51 13.89 -0.85
N LYS A 88 -2.43 13.42 -1.47
CA LYS A 88 -2.47 12.79 -2.78
C LYS A 88 -3.32 11.51 -2.77
N ALA A 89 -3.23 10.73 -1.71
CA ALA A 89 -4.08 9.54 -1.54
C ALA A 89 -5.57 9.93 -1.53
N ALA A 90 -5.96 10.98 -0.80
CA ALA A 90 -7.35 11.47 -0.73
C ALA A 90 -7.88 12.01 -2.07
N GLU A 91 -7.01 12.38 -3.01
CA GLU A 91 -7.34 12.92 -4.32
C GLU A 91 -7.36 11.85 -5.44
N LEU A 92 -7.09 10.57 -5.14
CA LEU A 92 -7.05 9.49 -6.12
C LEU A 92 -8.38 9.34 -6.88
N LYS A 93 -8.27 9.12 -8.20
CA LYS A 93 -9.40 8.93 -9.10
C LYS A 93 -9.18 7.69 -9.96
N LEU A 94 -10.29 7.02 -10.30
CA LEU A 94 -10.24 5.91 -11.26
C LEU A 94 -9.77 6.41 -12.62
N SER A 95 -8.73 5.78 -13.15
CA SER A 95 -8.14 6.11 -14.46
C SER A 95 -7.60 4.81 -15.09
N PRO A 96 -7.81 4.61 -16.43
CA PRO A 96 -8.60 5.46 -17.33
C PRO A 96 -10.10 5.41 -17.00
N SER A 97 -10.81 6.51 -17.27
CA SER A 97 -12.23 6.65 -16.90
C SER A 97 -13.18 5.78 -17.71
N ASP A 98 -12.77 5.37 -18.90
CA ASP A 98 -13.52 4.54 -19.86
C ASP A 98 -13.31 3.03 -19.67
N LEU A 99 -12.39 2.63 -18.77
CA LEU A 99 -12.28 1.23 -18.35
C LEU A 99 -13.59 0.81 -17.67
N ALA A 100 -14.09 -0.38 -18.01
CA ALA A 100 -15.31 -0.93 -17.45
C ALA A 100 -15.14 -1.34 -15.97
N TRP A 101 -14.90 -0.36 -15.07
CA TRP A 101 -14.62 -0.57 -13.64
C TRP A 101 -15.68 -1.38 -12.92
N ASP A 102 -16.93 -1.31 -13.37
CA ASP A 102 -18.04 -2.08 -12.84
C ASP A 102 -17.85 -3.60 -12.98
N LYS A 103 -17.01 -4.06 -13.91
CA LYS A 103 -16.60 -5.47 -14.04
C LYS A 103 -15.51 -5.88 -13.06
N PHE A 104 -14.81 -4.92 -12.46
CA PHE A 104 -13.65 -5.16 -11.59
C PHE A 104 -13.81 -4.50 -10.21
N PRO A 105 -14.87 -4.85 -9.44
CA PRO A 105 -15.14 -4.22 -8.15
C PRO A 105 -14.00 -4.37 -7.15
N GLN A 106 -13.23 -5.46 -7.23
CA GLN A 106 -12.07 -5.72 -6.39
C GLN A 106 -10.89 -4.77 -6.69
N ALA A 107 -10.75 -4.32 -7.94
CA ALA A 107 -9.73 -3.34 -8.30
C ALA A 107 -10.17 -1.92 -7.86
N GLU A 108 -11.43 -1.57 -8.11
CA GLU A 108 -11.97 -0.29 -7.62
C GLU A 108 -11.84 -0.17 -6.10
N ALA A 109 -12.10 -1.25 -5.35
CA ALA A 109 -12.02 -1.25 -3.89
C ALA A 109 -10.64 -0.84 -3.37
N ILE A 110 -9.54 -1.23 -4.05
CA ILE A 110 -8.17 -0.84 -3.67
C ILE A 110 -7.99 0.68 -3.72
N LEU A 111 -8.43 1.31 -4.80
CA LEU A 111 -8.30 2.75 -4.96
C LEU A 111 -9.21 3.50 -3.98
N VAL A 112 -10.46 3.06 -3.81
CA VAL A 112 -11.40 3.65 -2.85
C VAL A 112 -10.87 3.50 -1.43
N PHE A 113 -10.32 2.35 -1.05
CA PHE A 113 -9.63 2.16 0.24
C PHE A 113 -8.50 3.17 0.44
N SER A 114 -7.63 3.30 -0.55
CA SER A 114 -6.47 4.19 -0.46
C SER A 114 -6.90 5.66 -0.34
N ARG A 115 -7.93 6.05 -1.09
CA ARG A 115 -8.52 7.40 -1.03
C ARG A 115 -9.19 7.67 0.31
N SER A 116 -9.96 6.72 0.81
CA SER A 116 -10.64 6.86 2.11
C SER A 116 -9.65 6.93 3.27
N LEU A 117 -8.56 6.14 3.21
CA LEU A 117 -7.48 6.20 4.19
C LEU A 117 -6.79 7.57 4.17
N GLY A 118 -6.47 8.10 2.98
CA GLY A 118 -5.94 9.45 2.81
C GLY A 118 -6.87 10.53 3.38
N ALA A 119 -8.18 10.43 3.11
CA ALA A 119 -9.17 11.34 3.64
C ALA A 119 -9.27 11.29 5.18
N ALA A 120 -9.20 10.09 5.78
CA ALA A 120 -9.19 9.93 7.23
C ALA A 120 -7.93 10.57 7.87
N HIS A 121 -6.76 10.35 7.30
CA HIS A 121 -5.49 10.94 7.76
C HIS A 121 -5.44 12.48 7.63
N THR A 122 -6.10 13.04 6.61
CA THR A 122 -6.17 14.50 6.43
C THR A 122 -7.29 15.17 7.21
N GLY A 123 -8.04 14.40 8.01
CA GLY A 123 -9.17 14.91 8.81
C GLY A 123 -10.44 15.18 8.01
N THR A 124 -10.49 14.80 6.74
CA THR A 124 -11.68 14.95 5.88
C THR A 124 -12.63 13.76 6.11
N VAL A 125 -13.09 13.61 7.35
CA VAL A 125 -13.85 12.45 7.86
C VAL A 125 -15.10 12.16 7.01
N GLN A 126 -15.84 13.18 6.58
CA GLN A 126 -17.04 12.97 5.78
C GLN A 126 -16.77 12.36 4.41
N ALA A 127 -15.64 12.74 3.77
CA ALA A 127 -15.20 12.11 2.52
C ALA A 127 -14.80 10.64 2.75
N ALA A 128 -14.08 10.36 3.85
CA ALA A 128 -13.73 8.99 4.23
C ALA A 128 -14.98 8.12 4.45
N ARG A 129 -16.00 8.63 5.14
CA ARG A 129 -17.28 7.91 5.38
C ARG A 129 -18.00 7.59 4.08
N LYS A 130 -18.07 8.55 3.14
CA LYS A 130 -18.66 8.32 1.82
C LYS A 130 -17.95 7.21 1.06
N ASP A 131 -16.63 7.14 1.15
CA ASP A 131 -15.86 6.08 0.54
C ASP A 131 -16.04 4.73 1.26
N VAL A 132 -16.23 4.70 2.58
CA VAL A 132 -16.63 3.50 3.33
C VAL A 132 -17.97 2.96 2.83
N GLU A 133 -18.97 3.80 2.59
CA GLU A 133 -20.23 3.39 1.98
C GLU A 133 -20.03 2.78 0.58
N ARG A 134 -19.11 3.35 -0.22
CA ARG A 134 -18.75 2.78 -1.51
C ARG A 134 -18.08 1.41 -1.36
N LEU A 135 -17.16 1.26 -0.41
CA LEU A 135 -16.52 -0.03 -0.11
C LEU A 135 -17.54 -1.09 0.31
N HIS A 136 -18.53 -0.76 1.12
CA HIS A 136 -19.63 -1.68 1.44
C HIS A 136 -20.40 -2.12 0.19
N THR A 137 -20.75 -1.18 -0.69
CA THR A 137 -21.43 -1.48 -1.96
C THR A 137 -20.59 -2.44 -2.82
N LEU A 138 -19.27 -2.20 -2.91
CA LEU A 138 -18.36 -3.07 -3.67
C LEU A 138 -18.23 -4.45 -3.03
N LYS A 139 -18.13 -4.53 -1.71
CA LYS A 139 -18.10 -5.79 -0.95
C LYS A 139 -19.36 -6.62 -1.20
N ASP A 140 -20.54 -6.00 -1.14
CA ASP A 140 -21.81 -6.69 -1.37
C ASP A 140 -21.92 -7.21 -2.83
N LYS A 141 -21.46 -6.42 -3.79
CA LYS A 141 -21.36 -6.83 -5.20
C LYS A 141 -20.45 -8.05 -5.34
N MET A 142 -19.27 -8.04 -4.72
CA MET A 142 -18.33 -9.17 -4.73
C MET A 142 -18.90 -10.40 -4.03
N THR A 143 -19.60 -10.22 -2.93
CA THR A 143 -20.27 -11.32 -2.20
C THR A 143 -21.35 -11.98 -3.08
N THR A 144 -22.19 -11.19 -3.72
CA THR A 144 -23.23 -11.67 -4.66
C THR A 144 -22.61 -12.40 -5.85
N ALA A 145 -21.47 -11.91 -6.36
CA ALA A 145 -20.72 -12.55 -7.45
C ALA A 145 -19.86 -13.75 -7.00
N LYS A 146 -19.97 -14.18 -5.73
CA LYS A 146 -19.21 -15.30 -5.14
C LYS A 146 -17.69 -15.09 -5.16
N MET A 147 -17.24 -13.86 -5.12
CA MET A 147 -15.83 -13.45 -5.06
C MET A 147 -15.38 -13.35 -3.58
N GLY A 148 -15.53 -14.41 -2.79
CA GLY A 148 -15.38 -14.41 -1.33
C GLY A 148 -14.02 -13.89 -0.84
N TYR A 149 -12.93 -14.24 -1.53
CA TYR A 149 -11.60 -13.73 -1.21
C TYR A 149 -11.56 -12.19 -1.24
N TRP A 150 -12.02 -11.59 -2.32
CA TRP A 150 -11.98 -10.12 -2.51
C TRP A 150 -12.97 -9.39 -1.61
N ALA A 151 -14.13 -9.99 -1.34
CA ALA A 151 -15.07 -9.48 -0.35
C ALA A 151 -14.43 -9.44 1.06
N GLY A 152 -13.68 -10.48 1.44
CA GLY A 152 -12.90 -10.52 2.67
C GLY A 152 -11.79 -9.47 2.73
N GLN A 153 -11.04 -9.28 1.63
CA GLN A 153 -10.03 -8.21 1.51
C GLN A 153 -10.67 -6.83 1.75
N THR A 154 -11.83 -6.57 1.13
CA THR A 154 -12.54 -5.30 1.30
C THR A 154 -13.10 -5.15 2.72
N ASP A 155 -13.50 -6.22 3.39
CA ASP A 155 -14.00 -6.16 4.76
C ASP A 155 -12.95 -5.67 5.77
N PHE A 156 -11.72 -6.17 5.72
CA PHE A 156 -10.69 -5.64 6.62
C PHE A 156 -10.21 -4.24 6.21
N GLN A 157 -10.26 -3.87 4.91
CA GLN A 157 -9.99 -2.50 4.47
C GLN A 157 -11.02 -1.51 5.04
N ILE A 158 -12.31 -1.85 5.05
CA ILE A 158 -13.37 -1.06 5.68
C ILE A 158 -13.04 -0.85 7.16
N LYS A 159 -12.76 -1.92 7.91
CA LYS A 159 -12.41 -1.83 9.34
C LYS A 159 -11.19 -0.94 9.58
N ALA A 160 -10.17 -1.03 8.71
CA ALA A 160 -8.97 -0.20 8.81
C ALA A 160 -9.29 1.29 8.62
N VAL A 161 -10.13 1.65 7.64
CA VAL A 161 -10.55 3.05 7.45
C VAL A 161 -11.40 3.54 8.60
N GLU A 162 -12.38 2.74 9.07
CA GLU A 162 -13.21 3.07 10.23
C GLU A 162 -12.37 3.29 11.48
N ALA A 163 -11.28 2.54 11.65
CA ALA A 163 -10.34 2.73 12.75
C ALA A 163 -9.65 4.11 12.67
N TRP A 164 -9.18 4.52 11.50
CA TRP A 164 -8.57 5.85 11.32
C TRP A 164 -9.60 6.99 11.44
N ILE A 165 -10.85 6.78 11.00
CA ILE A 165 -11.96 7.71 11.27
C ILE A 165 -12.20 7.84 12.79
N ALA A 166 -12.25 6.73 13.52
CA ALA A 166 -12.42 6.74 14.97
C ALA A 166 -11.27 7.48 15.68
N LEU A 167 -10.02 7.29 15.23
CA LEU A 167 -8.87 8.02 15.76
C LEU A 167 -8.99 9.53 15.49
N ALA A 168 -9.38 9.94 14.28
CA ALA A 168 -9.59 11.34 13.92
C ALA A 168 -10.70 11.99 14.78
N GLU A 169 -11.69 11.20 15.20
CA GLU A 169 -12.77 11.59 16.11
C GLU A 169 -12.40 11.45 17.61
N LYS A 170 -11.14 11.12 17.92
CA LYS A 170 -10.62 10.94 19.29
C LYS A 170 -11.27 9.78 20.06
N ARG A 171 -11.84 8.81 19.37
CA ARG A 171 -12.37 7.56 19.93
C ARG A 171 -11.27 6.48 19.92
N ASN A 172 -10.23 6.72 20.75
CA ASN A 172 -8.98 5.97 20.68
C ASN A 172 -9.14 4.46 20.92
N ASP A 173 -9.96 4.05 21.89
CA ASP A 173 -10.17 2.63 22.21
C ASP A 173 -10.89 1.91 21.06
N ASP A 174 -11.89 2.55 20.44
CA ASP A 174 -12.56 2.03 19.25
C ASP A 174 -11.59 1.92 18.07
N ALA A 175 -10.75 2.95 17.86
CA ALA A 175 -9.76 2.96 16.80
C ALA A 175 -8.81 1.75 16.89
N VAL A 176 -8.22 1.53 18.08
CA VAL A 176 -7.31 0.39 18.29
C VAL A 176 -8.04 -0.95 18.14
N ARG A 177 -9.25 -1.06 18.68
CA ARG A 177 -10.07 -2.29 18.57
C ARG A 177 -10.38 -2.63 17.11
N LEU A 178 -10.83 -1.65 16.32
CA LEU A 178 -11.16 -1.84 14.91
C LEU A 178 -9.92 -2.17 14.08
N MET A 179 -8.80 -1.46 14.30
CA MET A 179 -7.56 -1.72 13.57
C MET A 179 -6.98 -3.09 13.90
N ARG A 180 -7.07 -3.52 15.16
CA ARG A 180 -6.65 -4.88 15.56
C ARG A 180 -7.50 -5.95 14.88
N ALA A 181 -8.82 -5.77 14.83
CA ALA A 181 -9.71 -6.67 14.11
C ALA A 181 -9.44 -6.70 12.59
N ALA A 182 -9.09 -5.55 11.99
CA ALA A 182 -8.66 -5.51 10.59
C ALA A 182 -7.38 -6.33 10.37
N ALA A 183 -6.38 -6.12 11.23
CA ALA A 183 -5.08 -6.80 11.15
C ALA A 183 -5.19 -8.33 11.35
N GLU A 184 -6.03 -8.77 12.27
CA GLU A 184 -6.30 -10.21 12.51
C GLU A 184 -7.04 -10.84 11.32
N SER A 185 -8.02 -10.13 10.74
CA SER A 185 -8.74 -10.59 9.55
C SER A 185 -7.81 -10.69 8.32
N GLU A 186 -6.90 -9.72 8.14
CA GLU A 186 -5.90 -9.77 7.08
C GLU A 186 -4.93 -10.94 7.25
N GLU A 187 -4.45 -11.20 8.45
CA GLU A 187 -3.53 -12.32 8.74
C GLU A 187 -4.17 -13.69 8.49
N ALA A 188 -5.46 -13.83 8.75
CA ALA A 188 -6.22 -15.05 8.50
C ALA A 188 -6.47 -15.31 7.00
N SER A 189 -6.12 -14.34 6.13
CA SER A 189 -6.30 -14.43 4.67
C SER A 189 -4.97 -14.72 3.99
N ASP A 190 -4.97 -15.67 3.06
CA ASP A 190 -3.80 -15.93 2.23
C ASP A 190 -3.50 -14.76 1.29
N LYS A 191 -2.22 -14.63 0.91
CA LYS A 191 -1.80 -13.67 -0.10
C LYS A 191 -2.25 -14.14 -1.48
N HIS A 192 -2.84 -13.23 -2.25
CA HIS A 192 -3.19 -13.53 -3.64
C HIS A 192 -1.93 -13.75 -4.50
N PRO A 193 -1.86 -14.81 -5.32
CA PRO A 193 -0.64 -15.14 -6.07
C PRO A 193 -0.28 -14.12 -7.15
N VAL A 194 -1.26 -13.35 -7.63
CA VAL A 194 -1.10 -12.39 -8.75
C VAL A 194 -0.66 -11.00 -8.29
N THR A 195 -0.57 -10.73 -6.99
CA THR A 195 -0.24 -9.39 -6.48
C THR A 195 1.02 -9.41 -5.62
N PRO A 196 1.82 -8.34 -5.60
CA PRO A 196 2.99 -8.28 -4.70
C PRO A 196 2.59 -8.24 -3.21
N GLY A 197 1.32 -8.00 -2.90
CA GLY A 197 0.76 -7.91 -1.56
C GLY A 197 -0.21 -6.74 -1.44
N ASN A 198 -0.76 -6.56 -0.25
CA ASN A 198 -1.64 -5.44 0.05
C ASN A 198 -0.93 -4.10 -0.17
N VAL A 199 -1.69 -3.05 -0.54
CA VAL A 199 -1.11 -1.71 -0.77
C VAL A 199 -0.50 -1.13 0.50
N VAL A 200 -1.09 -1.46 1.64
CA VAL A 200 -0.50 -1.24 2.98
C VAL A 200 -1.02 -2.32 3.93
N PRO A 201 -0.15 -3.04 4.67
CA PRO A 201 -0.58 -4.03 5.65
C PRO A 201 -1.29 -3.41 6.86
N CYS A 202 -2.37 -4.03 7.32
CA CYS A 202 -3.12 -3.55 8.50
C CYS A 202 -2.27 -3.58 9.78
N ARG A 203 -1.30 -4.51 9.90
CA ARG A 203 -0.36 -4.51 11.03
C ARG A 203 0.56 -3.28 11.05
N GLU A 204 1.01 -2.81 9.89
CA GLU A 204 1.76 -1.55 9.81
C GLU A 204 0.90 -0.38 10.26
N LEU A 205 -0.35 -0.30 9.77
CA LEU A 205 -1.29 0.74 10.18
C LEU A 205 -1.62 0.69 11.68
N LEU A 206 -1.71 -0.50 12.28
CA LEU A 206 -1.88 -0.65 13.72
C LEU A 206 -0.65 -0.16 14.50
N GLY A 207 0.54 -0.53 14.05
CA GLY A 207 1.79 -0.02 14.63
C GLY A 207 1.88 1.51 14.58
N GLU A 208 1.56 2.11 13.43
CA GLU A 208 1.51 3.57 13.27
C GLU A 208 0.48 4.22 14.20
N MET A 209 -0.70 3.64 14.32
CA MET A 209 -1.75 4.11 15.22
C MET A 209 -1.31 4.08 16.69
N LEU A 210 -0.67 2.98 17.12
CA LEU A 210 -0.14 2.84 18.47
C LEU A 210 1.00 3.83 18.74
N MET A 211 1.85 4.12 17.76
CA MET A 211 2.85 5.19 17.87
C MET A 211 2.20 6.56 18.04
N ALA A 212 1.15 6.87 17.28
CA ALA A 212 0.40 8.12 17.41
C ALA A 212 -0.28 8.26 18.78
N LEU A 213 -0.65 7.14 19.41
CA LEU A 213 -1.24 7.07 20.75
C LEU A 213 -0.18 6.97 21.87
N ASN A 214 1.10 7.17 21.56
CA ASN A 214 2.22 7.08 22.51
C ASN A 214 2.33 5.72 23.22
N GLN A 215 2.11 4.63 22.47
CA GLN A 215 2.21 3.25 22.94
C GLN A 215 3.33 2.48 22.20
N PRO A 216 4.61 2.95 22.28
CA PRO A 216 5.68 2.45 21.43
C PRO A 216 6.03 0.97 21.65
N ALA A 217 5.94 0.46 22.88
CA ALA A 217 6.22 -0.96 23.14
C ALA A 217 5.20 -1.88 22.47
N GLN A 218 3.92 -1.50 22.43
CA GLN A 218 2.90 -2.25 21.70
C GLN A 218 3.07 -2.08 20.19
N ALA A 219 3.41 -0.88 19.72
CA ALA A 219 3.69 -0.62 18.30
C ALA A 219 4.84 -1.48 17.78
N LEU A 220 5.93 -1.64 18.57
CA LEU A 220 7.06 -2.49 18.20
C LEU A 220 6.60 -3.93 17.95
N ALA A 221 5.81 -4.50 18.85
CA ALA A 221 5.30 -5.87 18.70
C ALA A 221 4.44 -6.03 17.42
N GLU A 222 3.64 -5.03 17.05
CA GLU A 222 2.82 -5.09 15.84
C GLU A 222 3.66 -4.96 14.56
N PHE A 223 4.68 -4.08 14.55
CA PHE A 223 5.61 -3.99 13.42
C PHE A 223 6.43 -5.27 13.26
N GLU A 224 6.94 -5.85 14.36
CA GLU A 224 7.68 -7.11 14.33
C GLU A 224 6.81 -8.24 13.76
N ARG A 225 5.53 -8.31 14.16
CA ARG A 225 4.59 -9.27 13.63
C ARG A 225 4.31 -9.06 12.13
N SER A 226 4.20 -7.80 11.69
CA SER A 226 4.09 -7.47 10.26
C SER A 226 5.31 -7.99 9.47
N LEU A 227 6.50 -7.81 10.01
CA LEU A 227 7.76 -8.23 9.35
C LEU A 227 7.95 -9.74 9.25
N ILE A 228 7.20 -10.56 9.99
CA ILE A 228 7.18 -12.02 9.80
C ILE A 228 6.58 -12.36 8.42
N ARG A 229 5.50 -11.69 8.05
CA ARG A 229 4.80 -11.90 6.78
C ARG A 229 5.45 -11.16 5.61
N ASP A 230 5.87 -9.92 5.84
CA ASP A 230 6.41 -9.00 4.85
C ASP A 230 7.79 -8.44 5.28
N PRO A 231 8.86 -9.26 5.27
CA PRO A 231 10.13 -9.00 5.96
C PRO A 231 10.93 -7.81 5.42
N ASN A 232 10.66 -7.34 4.22
CA ASN A 232 11.40 -6.26 3.55
C ASN A 232 10.49 -5.06 3.22
N ARG A 233 9.54 -4.77 4.11
CA ARG A 233 8.73 -3.57 4.03
C ARG A 233 9.47 -2.39 4.65
N PHE A 234 9.58 -1.28 3.89
CA PHE A 234 10.23 -0.05 4.35
C PHE A 234 9.60 0.45 5.66
N TRP A 235 8.28 0.62 5.66
CA TRP A 235 7.56 1.14 6.82
C TRP A 235 7.49 0.17 7.99
N GLY A 236 7.43 -1.13 7.71
CA GLY A 236 7.54 -2.14 8.77
C GLY A 236 8.87 -2.07 9.50
N ILE A 237 9.99 -1.95 8.76
CA ILE A 237 11.35 -1.85 9.33
C ILE A 237 11.55 -0.49 10.03
N PHE A 238 11.18 0.61 9.37
CA PHE A 238 11.31 1.94 9.96
C PHE A 238 10.43 2.10 11.20
N GLY A 239 9.17 1.62 11.13
CA GLY A 239 8.23 1.64 12.25
C GLY A 239 8.75 0.85 13.46
N ALA A 240 9.30 -0.37 13.24
CA ALA A 240 9.93 -1.16 14.29
C ALA A 240 11.13 -0.41 14.91
N ALA A 241 11.97 0.21 14.08
CA ALA A 241 13.10 0.99 14.56
C ALA A 241 12.65 2.17 15.44
N ARG A 242 11.67 2.94 14.97
CA ARG A 242 11.12 4.10 15.71
C ARG A 242 10.43 3.69 17.01
N ALA A 243 9.69 2.59 16.97
CA ALA A 243 9.01 2.07 18.16
C ALA A 243 10.01 1.55 19.21
N ALA A 244 11.07 0.86 18.76
CA ALA A 244 12.17 0.41 19.63
C ALA A 244 12.92 1.59 20.23
N GLU A 245 13.23 2.63 19.45
CA GLU A 245 13.85 3.87 19.93
C GLU A 245 12.99 4.54 21.00
N ALA A 246 11.69 4.75 20.72
CA ALA A 246 10.77 5.41 21.63
C ALA A 246 10.47 4.60 22.91
N SER A 247 10.63 3.29 22.88
CA SER A 247 10.50 2.41 24.05
C SER A 247 11.80 2.20 24.83
N GLY A 248 12.90 2.88 24.43
CA GLY A 248 14.21 2.77 25.10
C GLY A 248 15.01 1.51 24.72
N ASN A 249 14.56 0.72 23.75
CA ASN A 249 15.29 -0.44 23.26
C ASN A 249 16.29 -0.04 22.17
N GLY A 250 17.36 0.67 22.58
CA GLY A 250 18.36 1.22 21.66
C GLY A 250 19.09 0.18 20.81
N ARG A 251 19.24 -1.07 21.31
CA ARG A 251 19.85 -2.16 20.54
C ARG A 251 18.96 -2.56 19.36
N ALA A 252 17.69 -2.87 19.62
CA ALA A 252 16.74 -3.23 18.57
C ALA A 252 16.57 -2.08 17.55
N ALA A 253 16.49 -0.83 18.03
CA ALA A 253 16.43 0.33 17.15
C ALA A 253 17.63 0.38 16.19
N ARG A 254 18.84 0.17 16.68
CA ARG A 254 20.07 0.14 15.88
C ARG A 254 20.03 -0.99 14.82
N ASP A 255 19.59 -2.16 15.22
CA ASP A 255 19.51 -3.33 14.33
C ASP A 255 18.52 -3.07 13.17
N TYR A 256 17.32 -2.51 13.47
CA TYR A 256 16.32 -2.17 12.46
C TYR A 256 16.76 -1.00 11.56
N TYR A 257 17.38 0.05 12.10
CA TYR A 257 17.90 1.14 11.27
C TYR A 257 19.02 0.67 10.34
N ALA A 258 19.91 -0.21 10.80
CA ALA A 258 20.95 -0.81 9.96
C ALA A 258 20.33 -1.68 8.84
N LYS A 259 19.29 -2.48 9.17
CA LYS A 259 18.53 -3.24 8.18
C LYS A 259 17.88 -2.32 7.14
N LEU A 260 17.29 -1.20 7.56
CA LEU A 260 16.69 -0.22 6.66
C LEU A 260 17.72 0.39 5.70
N GLN A 261 18.90 0.77 6.20
CA GLN A 261 19.98 1.30 5.36
C GLN A 261 20.47 0.27 4.33
N THR A 262 20.53 -1.00 4.72
CA THR A 262 20.89 -2.08 3.79
C THR A 262 19.82 -2.26 2.71
N LEU A 263 18.54 -2.25 3.09
CA LEU A 263 17.42 -2.38 2.14
C LEU A 263 17.41 -1.22 1.12
N THR A 264 17.82 -0.03 1.54
CA THR A 264 17.77 1.19 0.74
C THR A 264 19.15 1.63 0.22
N ALA A 265 20.10 0.70 0.07
CA ALA A 265 21.44 1.02 -0.40
C ALA A 265 21.46 1.71 -1.77
N ASP A 266 20.58 1.27 -2.67
CA ASP A 266 20.46 1.76 -4.05
C ASP A 266 19.35 2.84 -4.19
N ARG A 267 18.98 3.54 -3.11
CA ARG A 267 17.97 4.59 -3.13
C ARG A 267 18.28 5.71 -4.11
N ASP A 268 17.26 6.28 -4.70
CA ASP A 268 17.36 7.44 -5.62
C ASP A 268 16.78 8.73 -5.03
N THR A 269 16.24 8.66 -3.81
CA THR A 269 15.68 9.78 -3.05
C THR A 269 16.13 9.75 -1.60
N GLU A 270 16.21 10.95 -1.00
CA GLU A 270 16.45 11.11 0.44
C GLU A 270 15.09 11.29 1.13
N ARG A 271 14.61 10.21 1.77
CA ARG A 271 13.43 10.28 2.64
C ARG A 271 13.86 10.76 4.04
N PRO A 272 13.02 11.57 4.74
CA PRO A 272 13.32 12.01 6.12
C PRO A 272 13.63 10.85 7.07
N GLU A 273 12.99 9.72 6.87
CA GLU A 273 13.18 8.48 7.61
C GLU A 273 14.62 7.96 7.51
N LEU A 274 15.21 8.05 6.34
CA LEU A 274 16.60 7.61 6.11
C LEU A 274 17.60 8.57 6.73
N ALA A 275 17.31 9.87 6.70
CA ALA A 275 18.12 10.87 7.39
C ALA A 275 18.10 10.64 8.92
N HIS A 276 16.92 10.34 9.49
CA HIS A 276 16.77 9.98 10.89
C HIS A 276 17.55 8.70 11.24
N ALA A 277 17.38 7.64 10.45
CA ALA A 277 18.10 6.37 10.64
C ALA A 277 19.62 6.57 10.64
N LYS A 278 20.15 7.35 9.70
CA LYS A 278 21.56 7.69 9.61
C LYS A 278 22.04 8.45 10.84
N ALA A 279 21.29 9.47 11.28
CA ALA A 279 21.62 10.24 12.47
C ALA A 279 21.68 9.34 13.71
N PHE A 280 20.68 8.49 13.93
CA PHE A 280 20.65 7.55 15.06
C PHE A 280 21.85 6.61 15.08
N LEU A 281 22.22 6.04 13.92
CA LEU A 281 23.35 5.09 13.82
C LEU A 281 24.71 5.75 14.08
N THR A 282 24.83 7.06 13.88
CA THR A 282 26.07 7.81 14.13
C THR A 282 26.19 8.30 15.59
N MET A 283 25.12 8.27 16.37
CA MET A 283 25.17 8.54 17.81
C MET A 283 25.91 7.40 18.53
N ARG A 284 26.91 7.74 19.38
CA ARG A 284 27.71 6.79 20.17
C ARG A 284 26.97 6.36 21.42
#